data_fb0f050799d3246f4dcafb4b7a2fd65a
#
_entry.id   fb0f050799d3246f4dcafb4b7a2fd65a
#
_cell.length_a   1.000
_cell.length_b   1.000
_cell.length_c   1.000
_cell.angle_alpha   90.00
_cell.angle_beta   90.00
_cell.angle_gamma   90.00
#
_symmetry.space_group_name_H-M   'P 1'
#
loop_
_entity.id
_entity.type
_entity.pdbx_description
1 polymer ?
#
loop_
_entity_poly.entity_id
_entity_poly.type
_entity_poly.pdbx_seq_one_letter_code
_entity_poly.pdbx_strand_id
1 'polypeptide(L)'
;MTVWFAGLVLVATLAAQTRKAPPWERSKHRGQDLYREHCIVCHDIDKEKTKKSGPSLHRLFKNDKLPLTGAKPTREYLTVKIKFGGQLMPPFVKKMSDAEIATVIAYIETK
;
A
#
# COMPACT_ATOMS: atom_id res chain seq x y z
N MET A 1 49.36 -8.79 -52.77
CA MET A 1 47.91 -9.03 -52.59
C MET A 1 47.64 -9.02 -51.11
N THR A 2 47.18 -7.90 -50.59
CA THR A 2 46.87 -7.70 -49.16
C THR A 2 45.35 -7.72 -49.00
N VAL A 3 44.85 -8.78 -48.38
CA VAL A 3 43.39 -8.94 -48.11
C VAL A 3 43.10 -8.27 -46.77
N TRP A 4 42.33 -7.18 -46.80
CA TRP A 4 41.81 -6.50 -45.62
C TRP A 4 40.51 -7.18 -45.18
N PHE A 5 40.54 -7.87 -44.06
CA PHE A 5 39.31 -8.32 -43.39
C PHE A 5 38.73 -7.18 -42.57
N ALA A 6 37.68 -6.57 -43.08
CA ALA A 6 36.89 -5.63 -42.30
C ALA A 6 35.99 -6.41 -41.32
N GLY A 7 36.39 -6.44 -40.06
CA GLY A 7 35.58 -7.03 -38.97
C GLY A 7 34.40 -6.12 -38.65
N LEU A 8 33.18 -6.57 -38.95
CA LEU A 8 31.93 -5.91 -38.59
C LEU A 8 31.68 -6.19 -37.11
N VAL A 9 31.95 -5.23 -36.23
CA VAL A 9 31.61 -5.32 -34.82
C VAL A 9 30.11 -4.97 -34.68
N LEU A 10 29.27 -5.97 -34.52
CA LEU A 10 27.85 -5.80 -34.18
C LEU A 10 27.75 -5.42 -32.70
N VAL A 11 27.60 -4.14 -32.43
CA VAL A 11 27.28 -3.64 -31.08
C VAL A 11 25.80 -3.89 -30.85
N ALA A 12 25.47 -4.98 -30.18
CA ALA A 12 24.10 -5.23 -29.70
C ALA A 12 23.81 -4.28 -28.53
N THR A 13 23.12 -3.18 -28.80
CA THR A 13 22.58 -2.30 -27.77
C THR A 13 21.43 -3.03 -27.06
N LEU A 14 21.71 -3.55 -25.88
CA LEU A 14 20.71 -4.10 -24.98
C LEU A 14 19.86 -2.91 -24.47
N ALA A 15 18.80 -2.58 -25.19
CA ALA A 15 17.80 -1.64 -24.68
C ALA A 15 17.13 -2.29 -23.46
N ALA A 16 17.52 -1.85 -22.27
CA ALA A 16 16.84 -2.21 -21.03
C ALA A 16 15.40 -1.71 -21.12
N GLN A 17 14.48 -2.60 -21.50
CA GLN A 17 13.05 -2.32 -21.49
C GLN A 17 12.63 -2.22 -20.03
N THR A 18 12.50 -1.01 -19.53
CA THR A 18 11.85 -0.74 -18.25
C THR A 18 10.39 -1.12 -18.36
N ARG A 19 10.07 -2.37 -18.04
CA ARG A 19 8.67 -2.85 -17.99
C ARG A 19 7.98 -2.08 -16.89
N LYS A 20 7.02 -1.22 -17.26
CA LYS A 20 6.13 -0.59 -16.28
C LYS A 20 5.40 -1.69 -15.52
N ALA A 21 5.47 -1.65 -14.20
CA ALA A 21 4.75 -2.59 -13.34
C ALA A 21 3.25 -2.63 -13.72
N PRO A 22 2.62 -3.80 -13.68
CA PRO A 22 1.20 -3.93 -13.98
C PRO A 22 0.33 -3.11 -13.01
N PRO A 23 -0.89 -2.71 -13.39
CA PRO A 23 -1.74 -1.84 -12.57
C PRO A 23 -1.97 -2.33 -11.14
N TRP A 24 -2.16 -3.63 -10.96
CA TRP A 24 -2.36 -4.24 -9.64
C TRP A 24 -1.13 -4.14 -8.74
N GLU A 25 0.06 -4.25 -9.30
CA GLU A 25 1.32 -4.12 -8.55
C GLU A 25 1.55 -2.66 -8.13
N ARG A 26 1.27 -1.71 -9.03
CA ARG A 26 1.34 -0.28 -8.72
C ARG A 26 0.35 0.11 -7.61
N SER A 27 -0.86 -0.42 -7.62
CA SER A 27 -1.85 -0.12 -6.59
C SER A 27 -1.46 -0.71 -5.24
N LYS A 28 -0.85 -1.90 -5.21
CA LYS A 28 -0.32 -2.51 -3.98
C LYS A 28 0.79 -1.66 -3.37
N HIS A 29 1.76 -1.23 -4.18
CA HIS A 29 2.82 -0.34 -3.73
C HIS A 29 2.26 0.99 -3.25
N ARG A 30 1.31 1.58 -3.97
CA ARG A 30 0.67 2.84 -3.57
C ARG A 30 -0.06 2.71 -2.23
N GLY A 31 -0.77 1.62 -1.99
CA GLY A 31 -1.43 1.35 -0.70
C GLY A 31 -0.43 1.25 0.45
N GLN A 32 0.70 0.58 0.23
CA GLN A 32 1.78 0.50 1.20
C GLN A 32 2.41 1.88 1.50
N ASP A 33 2.61 2.69 0.48
CA ASP A 33 3.15 4.05 0.65
C ASP A 33 2.19 4.94 1.44
N LEU A 34 0.90 4.90 1.13
CA LEU A 34 -0.13 5.62 1.88
C LEU A 34 -0.19 5.18 3.36
N TYR A 35 -0.06 3.88 3.61
CA TYR A 35 0.02 3.36 4.98
C TYR A 35 1.25 3.91 5.72
N ARG A 36 2.42 3.89 5.09
CA ARG A 36 3.66 4.42 5.67
C ARG A 36 3.59 5.92 5.92
N GLU A 37 2.94 6.66 5.03
CA GLU A 37 2.81 8.10 5.14
C GLU A 37 1.83 8.53 6.24
N HIS A 38 0.70 7.83 6.39
CA HIS A 38 -0.42 8.30 7.20
C HIS A 38 -0.78 7.43 8.40
N CYS A 39 -0.43 6.16 8.41
CA CYS A 39 -0.97 5.19 9.37
C CYS A 39 0.08 4.61 10.32
N ILE A 40 1.30 4.39 9.85
CA ILE A 40 2.35 3.64 10.57
C ILE A 40 2.73 4.25 11.92
N VAL A 41 2.57 5.56 12.09
CA VAL A 41 2.92 6.25 13.34
C VAL A 41 2.04 5.79 14.51
N CYS A 42 0.80 5.43 14.23
CA CYS A 42 -0.19 5.00 15.22
C CYS A 42 -0.59 3.53 15.14
N HIS A 43 -0.35 2.87 14.02
CA HIS A 43 -0.77 1.49 13.80
C HIS A 43 0.39 0.58 13.40
N ASP A 44 0.40 -0.65 13.90
CA ASP A 44 1.18 -1.76 13.32
C ASP A 44 0.31 -2.54 12.34
N ILE A 45 0.92 -3.15 11.31
CA ILE A 45 0.19 -3.94 10.31
C ILE A 45 0.72 -5.38 10.20
N ASP A 46 1.97 -5.60 10.58
CA ASP A 46 2.61 -6.91 10.50
C ASP A 46 2.72 -7.62 11.87
N LYS A 47 2.20 -7.00 12.93
CA LYS A 47 2.25 -7.52 14.30
C LYS A 47 0.85 -7.54 14.90
N GLU A 48 0.48 -8.64 15.52
CA GLU A 48 -0.78 -8.77 16.25
C GLU A 48 -0.84 -7.86 17.49
N LYS A 49 0.24 -7.87 18.27
CA LYS A 49 0.38 -7.01 19.45
C LYS A 49 1.12 -5.74 19.12
N THR A 50 0.58 -4.62 19.55
CA THR A 50 1.16 -3.29 19.34
C THR A 50 1.35 -2.56 20.65
N LYS A 51 2.39 -1.70 20.72
CA LYS A 51 2.61 -0.71 21.78
C LYS A 51 2.24 0.70 21.30
N LYS A 52 1.77 0.84 20.07
CA LYS A 52 1.36 2.12 19.48
C LYS A 52 0.00 2.56 20.00
N SER A 53 -0.35 3.83 19.78
CA SER A 53 -1.59 4.41 20.25
C SER A 53 -2.86 3.86 19.60
N GLY A 54 -2.76 3.40 18.34
CA GLY A 54 -3.86 2.77 17.62
C GLY A 54 -3.80 1.24 17.69
N PRO A 55 -4.93 0.55 17.48
CA PRO A 55 -4.95 -0.91 17.42
C PRO A 55 -4.15 -1.43 16.23
N SER A 56 -3.63 -2.66 16.35
CA SER A 56 -2.98 -3.34 15.23
C SER A 56 -3.98 -3.57 14.09
N LEU A 57 -3.50 -3.36 12.87
CA LEU A 57 -4.25 -3.65 11.63
C LEU A 57 -3.92 -5.04 11.08
N HIS A 58 -3.08 -5.81 11.78
CA HIS A 58 -2.72 -7.17 11.38
C HIS A 58 -3.95 -8.06 11.34
N ARG A 59 -4.18 -8.69 10.18
CA ARG A 59 -5.32 -9.57 9.90
C ARG A 59 -6.70 -8.96 10.24
N LEU A 60 -6.81 -7.63 10.14
CA LEU A 60 -7.98 -6.88 10.58
C LEU A 60 -9.28 -7.41 9.95
N PHE A 61 -9.29 -7.64 8.64
CA PHE A 61 -10.46 -8.15 7.91
C PHE A 61 -10.75 -9.64 8.13
N LYS A 62 -9.85 -10.36 8.78
CA LYS A 62 -10.04 -11.76 9.15
C LYS A 62 -10.64 -11.92 10.55
N ASN A 63 -10.75 -10.83 11.29
CA ASN A 63 -11.38 -10.79 12.60
C ASN A 63 -12.90 -10.61 12.45
N ASP A 64 -13.67 -11.23 13.33
CA ASP A 64 -15.14 -11.07 13.36
C ASP A 64 -15.55 -9.68 13.83
N LYS A 65 -14.74 -9.09 14.71
CA LYS A 65 -15.03 -7.79 15.35
C LYS A 65 -13.77 -6.96 15.49
N LEU A 66 -13.95 -5.66 15.37
CA LEU A 66 -12.90 -4.68 15.68
C LEU A 66 -12.67 -4.62 17.21
N PRO A 67 -11.40 -4.52 17.66
CA PRO A 67 -11.05 -4.66 19.08
C PRO A 67 -11.64 -3.58 19.97
N LEU A 68 -11.80 -2.34 19.50
CA LEU A 68 -12.27 -1.23 20.33
C LEU A 68 -13.77 -0.97 20.24
N THR A 69 -14.39 -1.25 19.10
CA THR A 69 -15.78 -0.90 18.84
C THR A 69 -16.72 -2.09 18.80
N GLY A 70 -16.17 -3.30 18.61
CA GLY A 70 -16.95 -4.51 18.36
C GLY A 70 -17.67 -4.53 17.01
N ALA A 71 -17.51 -3.51 16.18
CA ALA A 71 -18.07 -3.46 14.83
C ALA A 71 -17.39 -4.47 13.92
N LYS A 72 -18.10 -4.93 12.88
CA LYS A 72 -17.51 -5.78 11.86
C LYS A 72 -16.53 -4.98 11.00
N PRO A 73 -15.31 -5.49 10.71
CA PRO A 73 -14.35 -4.84 9.84
C PRO A 73 -14.81 -4.94 8.38
N THR A 74 -15.52 -3.94 7.89
CA THR A 74 -15.94 -3.81 6.49
C THR A 74 -15.22 -2.64 5.83
N ARG A 75 -15.16 -2.65 4.50
CA ARG A 75 -14.60 -1.52 3.73
C ARG A 75 -15.34 -0.22 4.01
N GLU A 76 -16.66 -0.29 4.08
CA GLU A 76 -17.53 0.86 4.37
C GLU A 76 -17.22 1.45 5.74
N TYR A 77 -17.11 0.61 6.76
CA TYR A 77 -16.76 1.07 8.10
C TYR A 77 -15.39 1.73 8.15
N LEU A 78 -14.39 1.08 7.54
CA LEU A 78 -13.03 1.64 7.50
C LEU A 78 -12.97 2.94 6.70
N THR A 79 -13.70 3.04 5.60
CA THR A 79 -13.79 4.27 4.81
C THR A 79 -14.28 5.44 5.66
N VAL A 80 -15.39 5.27 6.38
CA VAL A 80 -15.94 6.29 7.26
C VAL A 80 -14.96 6.62 8.39
N LYS A 81 -14.37 5.59 9.01
CA LYS A 81 -13.41 5.76 10.11
C LYS A 81 -12.17 6.53 9.68
N ILE A 82 -11.61 6.25 8.54
CA ILE A 82 -10.43 6.95 8.00
C ILE A 82 -10.80 8.39 7.61
N LYS A 83 -11.94 8.60 6.95
CA LYS A 83 -12.37 9.94 6.53
C LYS A 83 -12.60 10.87 7.71
N PHE A 84 -13.29 10.42 8.72
CA PHE A 84 -13.79 11.27 9.80
C PHE A 84 -13.08 11.05 11.15
N GLY A 85 -12.30 9.98 11.30
CA GLY A 85 -11.54 9.72 12.50
C GLY A 85 -12.38 9.31 13.70
N GLY A 86 -11.83 9.54 14.89
CA GLY A 86 -12.45 9.27 16.19
C GLY A 86 -11.72 10.04 17.30
N GLN A 87 -11.89 9.64 18.56
CA GLN A 87 -11.30 10.35 19.70
C GLN A 87 -9.80 10.54 19.61
N LEU A 88 -9.05 9.52 19.17
CA LEU A 88 -7.59 9.55 19.08
C LEU A 88 -7.09 9.49 17.63
N MET A 89 -7.94 9.12 16.68
CA MET A 89 -7.58 9.03 15.29
C MET A 89 -7.99 10.31 14.55
N PRO A 90 -7.04 11.02 13.91
CA PRO A 90 -7.35 12.22 13.16
C PRO A 90 -8.15 11.90 11.89
N PRO A 91 -8.97 12.84 11.40
CA PRO A 91 -9.67 12.69 10.12
C PRO A 91 -8.74 12.88 8.93
N PHE A 92 -8.91 12.06 7.89
CA PHE A 92 -8.09 12.09 6.68
C PHE A 92 -8.82 12.60 5.43
N VAL A 93 -10.08 13.00 5.56
CA VAL A 93 -10.89 13.48 4.43
C VAL A 93 -10.25 14.62 3.62
N LYS A 94 -9.44 15.46 4.27
CA LYS A 94 -8.70 16.56 3.61
C LYS A 94 -7.26 16.19 3.21
N LYS A 95 -6.78 15.01 3.61
CA LYS A 95 -5.40 14.55 3.37
C LYS A 95 -5.30 13.49 2.29
N MET A 96 -6.35 12.70 2.12
CA MET A 96 -6.42 11.62 1.12
C MET A 96 -7.73 11.72 0.33
N SER A 97 -7.67 11.48 -0.97
CA SER A 97 -8.85 11.30 -1.81
C SER A 97 -9.60 10.01 -1.47
N ASP A 98 -10.84 9.90 -1.90
CA ASP A 98 -11.61 8.67 -1.73
C ASP A 98 -10.95 7.47 -2.42
N ALA A 99 -10.32 7.69 -3.57
CA ALA A 99 -9.55 6.66 -4.27
C ALA A 99 -8.30 6.21 -3.49
N GLU A 100 -7.60 7.13 -2.83
CA GLU A 100 -6.45 6.82 -1.97
C GLU A 100 -6.88 6.08 -0.71
N ILE A 101 -7.98 6.46 -0.10
CA ILE A 101 -8.58 5.74 1.04
C ILE A 101 -8.94 4.31 0.64
N ALA A 102 -9.60 4.11 -0.50
CA ALA A 102 -9.89 2.77 -1.01
C ALA A 102 -8.61 1.96 -1.28
N THR A 103 -7.56 2.60 -1.77
CA THR A 103 -6.27 1.97 -2.06
C THR A 103 -5.54 1.51 -0.80
N VAL A 104 -5.51 2.32 0.26
CA VAL A 104 -4.89 1.91 1.53
C VAL A 104 -5.71 0.83 2.22
N ILE A 105 -7.04 0.86 2.15
CA ILE A 105 -7.91 -0.21 2.67
C ILE A 105 -7.62 -1.53 1.95
N ALA A 106 -7.51 -1.52 0.61
CA ALA A 106 -7.14 -2.71 -0.16
C ALA A 106 -5.78 -3.27 0.26
N TYR A 107 -4.81 -2.43 0.58
CA TYR A 107 -3.53 -2.86 1.13
C TYR A 107 -3.68 -3.51 2.51
N ILE A 108 -4.48 -2.93 3.41
CA ILE A 108 -4.75 -3.49 4.73
C ILE A 108 -5.41 -4.87 4.62
N GLU A 109 -6.29 -5.08 3.65
CA GLU A 109 -6.94 -6.38 3.40
C GLU A 109 -5.95 -7.49 3.02
N THR A 110 -4.77 -7.15 2.51
CA THR A 110 -3.74 -8.14 2.15
C THR A 110 -2.96 -8.69 3.35
N LYS A 111 -3.23 -8.21 4.56
CA LYS A 111 -2.43 -8.50 5.77
C LYS A 111 -3.11 -9.46 6.74
#